data_40b602dc21f7cc8b21616377a89bdcbf
#
_entry.id   40b602dc21f7cc8b21616377a89bdcbf
#
_cell.length_a   1.000
_cell.length_b   1.000
_cell.length_c   1.000
_cell.angle_alpha   90.00
_cell.angle_beta   90.00
_cell.angle_gamma   90.00
#
_symmetry.space_group_name_H-M   'P 1'
#
loop_
_entity.id
_entity.type
_entity.pdbx_description
1 polymer ?
#
loop_
_entity_poly.entity_id
_entity_poly.type
_entity_poly.pdbx_seq_one_letter_code
_entity_poly.pdbx_strand_id
1 'polypeptide(L)'
;MQVKASLKNYRRSARKAREVTRLLRGMKAEEAAVQLMTWEKGSSEDLLKLLKSAVANAQNNFKLNEEDLYIAEAKVNEGATLKRWRARAYGRATQILKRTCHIELTLEAQEKPEAKEKSKKESEKAEEESRKSQS
;
A
#
# COMPACT_ATOMS: atom_id res chain seq x y z
N MET A 1 7.45 2.51 -11.19
CA MET A 1 8.04 3.39 -10.15
C MET A 1 7.38 3.10 -8.81
N GLN A 2 8.14 2.97 -7.70
CA GLN A 2 7.60 2.55 -6.41
C GLN A 2 7.66 3.68 -5.39
N VAL A 3 6.54 3.96 -4.74
CA VAL A 3 6.42 4.92 -3.65
C VAL A 3 6.08 4.18 -2.36
N LYS A 4 6.81 4.44 -1.29
CA LYS A 4 6.65 3.74 0.00
C LYS A 4 6.20 4.71 1.09
N ALA A 5 5.29 4.23 1.93
CA ALA A 5 4.93 4.87 3.20
C ALA A 5 4.96 3.83 4.32
N SER A 6 5.40 4.23 5.51
CA SER A 6 5.52 3.33 6.66
C SER A 6 4.91 3.92 7.92
N LEU A 7 4.18 3.09 8.66
CA LEU A 7 3.64 3.38 9.99
C LEU A 7 4.36 2.49 11.00
N LYS A 8 5.26 3.08 11.80
CA LYS A 8 6.05 2.35 12.79
C LYS A 8 5.38 2.36 14.17
N ASN A 9 5.62 1.31 14.96
CA ASN A 9 5.17 1.17 16.34
C ASN A 9 3.64 1.31 16.53
N TYR A 10 2.87 0.83 15.55
CA TYR A 10 1.42 0.85 15.61
C TYR A 10 0.90 -0.05 16.74
N ARG A 11 0.10 0.50 17.66
CA ARG A 11 -0.35 -0.19 18.89
C ARG A 11 -1.51 -1.15 18.65
N ARG A 12 -1.35 -2.05 17.68
CA ARG A 12 -2.24 -3.19 17.42
C ARG A 12 -1.43 -4.43 17.10
N SER A 13 -2.05 -5.59 17.28
CA SER A 13 -1.39 -6.84 16.90
C SER A 13 -1.29 -6.96 15.38
N ALA A 14 -0.17 -7.47 14.88
CA ALA A 14 0.07 -7.69 13.47
C ALA A 14 -1.03 -8.55 12.81
N ARG A 15 -1.57 -9.54 13.52
CA ARG A 15 -2.65 -10.41 13.03
C ARG A 15 -3.89 -9.60 12.63
N LYS A 16 -4.32 -8.64 13.47
CA LYS A 16 -5.49 -7.79 13.19
C LYS A 16 -5.25 -6.79 12.05
N ALA A 17 -4.04 -6.25 11.96
CA ALA A 17 -3.66 -5.37 10.86
C ALA A 17 -3.56 -6.12 9.53
N ARG A 18 -3.00 -7.35 9.52
CA ARG A 18 -2.90 -8.20 8.30
C ARG A 18 -4.26 -8.55 7.70
N GLU A 19 -5.29 -8.67 8.52
CA GLU A 19 -6.65 -8.93 8.06
C GLU A 19 -7.13 -7.84 7.09
N VAL A 20 -6.87 -6.57 7.42
CA VAL A 20 -7.25 -5.43 6.59
C VAL A 20 -6.28 -5.25 5.41
N THR A 21 -4.98 -5.29 5.65
CA THR A 21 -3.97 -5.06 4.59
C THR A 21 -4.00 -6.12 3.50
N ARG A 22 -4.42 -7.36 3.81
CA ARG A 22 -4.54 -8.45 2.82
C ARG A 22 -5.57 -8.12 1.74
N LEU A 23 -6.65 -7.41 2.10
CA LEU A 23 -7.72 -7.04 1.18
C LEU A 23 -7.34 -5.85 0.28
N LEU A 24 -6.39 -5.02 0.71
CA LEU A 24 -5.97 -3.83 -0.03
C LEU A 24 -5.02 -4.13 -1.19
N ARG A 25 -4.31 -5.25 -1.15
CA ARG A 25 -3.31 -5.59 -2.16
C ARG A 25 -3.93 -5.75 -3.54
N GLY A 26 -3.37 -5.08 -4.53
CA GLY A 26 -3.82 -5.11 -5.93
C GLY A 26 -4.95 -4.14 -6.26
N MET A 27 -5.49 -3.41 -5.28
CA MET A 27 -6.55 -2.41 -5.49
C MET A 27 -5.97 -1.08 -5.94
N LYS A 28 -6.76 -0.30 -6.69
CA LYS A 28 -6.45 1.10 -6.97
C LYS A 28 -6.49 1.93 -5.68
N ALA A 29 -5.68 2.99 -5.62
CA ALA A 29 -5.56 3.81 -4.42
C ALA A 29 -6.91 4.45 -4.02
N GLU A 30 -7.68 4.94 -4.98
CA GLU A 30 -9.01 5.51 -4.76
C GLU A 30 -10.01 4.48 -4.22
N GLU A 31 -10.09 3.31 -4.85
CA GLU A 31 -10.99 2.22 -4.42
C GLU A 31 -10.64 1.74 -3.01
N ALA A 32 -9.35 1.61 -2.71
CA ALA A 32 -8.86 1.24 -1.39
C ALA A 32 -9.22 2.29 -0.33
N ALA A 33 -9.18 3.58 -0.66
CA ALA A 33 -9.57 4.66 0.23
C ALA A 33 -11.07 4.58 0.57
N VAL A 34 -11.94 4.38 -0.43
CA VAL A 34 -13.38 4.22 -0.23
C VAL A 34 -13.68 2.99 0.63
N GLN A 35 -13.04 1.86 0.35
CA GLN A 35 -13.22 0.64 1.13
C GLN A 35 -12.78 0.80 2.58
N LEU A 36 -11.64 1.45 2.82
CA LEU A 36 -11.15 1.71 4.19
C LEU A 36 -12.08 2.63 4.98
N MET A 37 -12.80 3.54 4.32
CA MET A 37 -13.82 4.39 4.96
C MET A 37 -15.06 3.58 5.37
N THR A 38 -15.45 2.60 4.56
CA THR A 38 -16.66 1.78 4.80
C THR A 38 -16.42 0.67 5.84
N TRP A 39 -15.18 0.20 5.99
CA TRP A 39 -14.90 -0.90 6.92
C TRP A 39 -14.86 -0.47 8.38
N GLU A 40 -15.69 -1.03 9.19
CA GLU A 40 -15.74 -0.85 10.66
C GLU A 40 -14.61 -1.62 11.39
N LYS A 41 -13.45 -1.74 10.81
CA LYS A 41 -12.28 -2.38 11.44
C LYS A 41 -11.41 -1.30 12.09
N GLY A 42 -11.08 -1.50 13.36
CA GLY A 42 -10.32 -0.47 14.08
C GLY A 42 -8.95 -0.10 13.50
N SER A 43 -8.43 -0.85 12.53
CA SER A 43 -7.19 -0.49 11.81
C SER A 43 -7.45 0.29 10.52
N SER A 44 -8.70 0.41 10.06
CA SER A 44 -9.04 1.00 8.76
C SER A 44 -8.72 2.49 8.72
N GLU A 45 -9.05 3.22 9.79
CA GLU A 45 -8.81 4.68 9.87
C GLU A 45 -7.31 5.02 9.80
N ASP A 46 -6.48 4.28 10.54
CA ASP A 46 -5.03 4.54 10.55
C ASP A 46 -4.37 4.12 9.22
N LEU A 47 -4.87 3.04 8.60
CA LEU A 47 -4.45 2.64 7.26
C LEU A 47 -4.87 3.65 6.19
N LEU A 48 -6.05 4.26 6.32
CA LEU A 48 -6.49 5.34 5.44
C LEU A 48 -5.55 6.55 5.52
N LYS A 49 -5.14 6.94 6.73
CA LYS A 49 -4.15 8.01 6.92
C LYS A 49 -2.80 7.67 6.27
N LEU A 50 -2.36 6.42 6.42
CA LEU A 50 -1.14 5.93 5.80
C LEU A 50 -1.23 5.93 4.27
N LEU A 51 -2.35 5.48 3.71
CA LEU A 51 -2.61 5.50 2.26
C LEU A 51 -2.60 6.92 1.71
N LYS A 52 -3.30 7.87 2.35
CA LYS A 52 -3.28 9.28 1.98
C LYS A 52 -1.86 9.87 2.01
N SER A 53 -1.05 9.51 3.00
CA SER A 53 0.36 9.92 3.06
C SER A 53 1.17 9.33 1.89
N ALA A 54 0.92 8.07 1.51
CA ALA A 54 1.59 7.44 0.37
C ALA A 54 1.21 8.11 -0.96
N VAL A 55 -0.07 8.43 -1.16
CA VAL A 55 -0.57 9.16 -2.35
C VAL A 55 0.04 10.56 -2.42
N ALA A 56 0.05 11.30 -1.29
CA ALA A 56 0.69 12.62 -1.24
C ALA A 56 2.19 12.56 -1.57
N ASN A 57 2.90 11.53 -1.11
CA ASN A 57 4.31 11.32 -1.48
C ASN A 57 4.47 11.04 -2.98
N ALA A 58 3.54 10.30 -3.60
CA ALA A 58 3.54 10.02 -5.03
C ALA A 58 3.31 11.30 -5.85
N GLN A 59 2.35 12.12 -5.46
CA GLN A 59 2.03 13.38 -6.12
C GLN A 59 3.15 14.41 -5.99
N ASN A 60 3.66 14.64 -4.77
CA ASN A 60 4.64 15.70 -4.50
C ASN A 60 6.04 15.36 -5.04
N ASN A 61 6.51 14.12 -4.83
CA ASN A 61 7.87 13.73 -5.16
C ASN A 61 8.03 13.24 -6.59
N PHE A 62 6.99 12.57 -7.12
CA PHE A 62 7.06 11.89 -8.42
C PHE A 62 6.07 12.42 -9.44
N LYS A 63 5.22 13.37 -9.08
CA LYS A 63 4.19 13.99 -9.95
C LYS A 63 3.26 12.95 -10.60
N LEU A 64 3.00 11.85 -9.91
CA LEU A 64 2.10 10.79 -10.37
C LEU A 64 0.65 11.16 -10.05
N ASN A 65 -0.27 10.82 -10.96
CA ASN A 65 -1.71 11.01 -10.73
C ASN A 65 -2.24 9.91 -9.81
N GLU A 66 -3.20 10.26 -8.96
CA GLU A 66 -3.82 9.32 -8.01
C GLU A 66 -4.56 8.17 -8.71
N GLU A 67 -5.24 8.45 -9.83
CA GLU A 67 -5.99 7.49 -10.63
C GLU A 67 -5.13 6.33 -11.19
N ASP A 68 -3.85 6.59 -11.42
CA ASP A 68 -2.91 5.61 -11.98
C ASP A 68 -2.19 4.79 -10.89
N LEU A 69 -2.44 5.10 -9.60
CA LEU A 69 -1.78 4.43 -8.48
C LEU A 69 -2.55 3.19 -8.03
N TYR A 70 -1.80 2.10 -7.79
CA TYR A 70 -2.33 0.89 -7.17
C TYR A 70 -1.43 0.40 -6.03
N ILE A 71 -2.00 -0.37 -5.12
CA ILE A 71 -1.29 -0.95 -3.98
C ILE A 71 -0.60 -2.24 -4.43
N ALA A 72 0.68 -2.15 -4.76
CA ALA A 72 1.47 -3.31 -5.17
C ALA A 72 1.73 -4.24 -3.97
N GLU A 73 2.10 -3.66 -2.84
CA GLU A 73 2.44 -4.42 -1.66
C GLU A 73 1.99 -3.75 -0.37
N ALA A 74 1.47 -4.58 0.56
CA ALA A 74 1.14 -4.17 1.92
C ALA A 74 1.75 -5.18 2.90
N LYS A 75 2.83 -4.78 3.58
CA LYS A 75 3.55 -5.60 4.55
C LYS A 75 3.18 -5.21 5.97
N VAL A 76 3.02 -6.22 6.83
CA VAL A 76 2.81 -6.01 8.28
C VAL A 76 3.78 -6.88 9.04
N ASN A 77 4.76 -6.25 9.67
CA ASN A 77 5.78 -6.87 10.49
C ASN A 77 5.44 -6.72 11.98
N GLU A 78 5.82 -7.70 12.78
CA GLU A 78 5.64 -7.62 14.21
C GLU A 78 6.66 -6.66 14.83
N GLY A 79 6.19 -5.83 15.76
CA GLY A 79 7.02 -4.91 16.53
C GLY A 79 7.24 -5.37 17.97
N ALA A 80 7.85 -4.50 18.76
CA ALA A 80 8.13 -4.75 20.16
C ALA A 80 6.82 -4.99 20.95
N THR A 81 6.85 -5.98 21.85
CA THR A 81 5.71 -6.30 22.72
C THR A 81 5.97 -5.75 24.10
N LEU A 82 5.07 -4.87 24.57
CA LEU A 82 5.09 -4.35 25.93
C LEU A 82 4.38 -5.33 26.85
N LYS A 83 5.07 -5.81 27.87
CA LYS A 83 4.54 -6.76 28.85
C LYS A 83 3.92 -6.00 30.02
N ARG A 84 2.71 -6.39 30.43
CA ARG A 84 2.01 -5.89 31.61
C ARG A 84 1.53 -7.09 32.41
N TRP A 85 1.31 -6.91 33.71
CA TRP A 85 0.92 -7.96 34.62
C TRP A 85 -0.42 -7.62 35.27
N ARG A 86 -1.25 -8.63 35.41
CA ARG A 86 -2.49 -8.52 36.15
C ARG A 86 -2.48 -9.52 37.31
N ALA A 87 -2.72 -9.03 38.52
CA ALA A 87 -2.86 -9.86 39.70
C ALA A 87 -4.04 -10.84 39.56
N ARG A 88 -3.85 -12.07 40.02
CA ARG A 88 -4.82 -13.16 40.05
C ARG A 88 -4.88 -13.74 41.44
N ALA A 89 -5.81 -14.71 41.66
CA ALA A 89 -5.95 -15.43 42.93
C ALA A 89 -4.65 -16.15 43.34
N TYR A 90 -4.52 -16.41 44.62
CA TYR A 90 -3.38 -17.12 45.24
C TYR A 90 -2.00 -16.46 44.99
N GLY A 91 -1.93 -15.14 45.00
CA GLY A 91 -0.66 -14.42 44.79
C GLY A 91 -0.03 -14.58 43.39
N ARG A 92 -0.75 -15.17 42.44
CA ARG A 92 -0.27 -15.34 41.06
C ARG A 92 -0.47 -14.06 40.27
N ALA A 93 0.34 -13.85 39.22
CA ALA A 93 0.16 -12.78 38.26
C ALA A 93 0.18 -13.36 36.84
N THR A 94 -0.73 -12.88 35.98
CA THR A 94 -0.78 -13.25 34.56
C THR A 94 -0.28 -12.12 33.69
N GLN A 95 0.47 -12.48 32.67
CA GLN A 95 1.05 -11.53 31.73
C GLN A 95 0.03 -11.09 30.69
N ILE A 96 -0.03 -9.77 30.44
CA ILE A 96 -0.80 -9.16 29.35
C ILE A 96 0.20 -8.63 28.33
N LEU A 97 0.10 -9.09 27.10
CA LEU A 97 0.98 -8.68 25.99
C LEU A 97 0.32 -7.53 25.21
N LYS A 98 0.89 -6.33 25.29
CA LYS A 98 0.53 -5.18 24.46
C LYS A 98 1.39 -5.20 23.20
N ARG A 99 0.90 -5.93 22.17
CA ARG A 99 1.63 -6.11 20.90
C ARG A 99 1.59 -4.84 20.05
N THR A 100 2.68 -4.60 19.33
CA THR A 100 2.77 -3.56 18.31
C THR A 100 3.13 -4.19 16.96
N CYS A 101 2.95 -3.44 15.89
CA CYS A 101 3.37 -3.84 14.55
C CYS A 101 3.89 -2.63 13.75
N HIS A 102 4.53 -2.93 12.63
CA HIS A 102 4.97 -1.97 11.63
C HIS A 102 4.25 -2.28 10.34
N ILE A 103 3.69 -1.26 9.70
CA ILE A 103 2.95 -1.41 8.44
C ILE A 103 3.70 -0.63 7.37
N GLU A 104 3.93 -1.26 6.23
CA GLU A 104 4.54 -0.67 5.05
C GLU A 104 3.61 -0.84 3.87
N LEU A 105 3.28 0.26 3.19
CA LEU A 105 2.53 0.28 1.95
C LEU A 105 3.46 0.70 0.83
N THR A 106 3.43 -0.06 -0.28
CA THR A 106 4.13 0.26 -1.51
C THR A 106 3.08 0.51 -2.60
N LEU A 107 3.07 1.72 -3.14
CA LEU A 107 2.26 2.08 -4.29
C LEU A 107 3.12 2.01 -5.56
N GLU A 108 2.51 1.56 -6.65
CA GLU A 108 3.09 1.59 -7.98
C GLU A 108 2.13 2.29 -8.95
N ALA A 109 2.67 3.02 -9.91
CA ALA A 109 1.89 3.56 -11.00
C ALA A 109 1.68 2.48 -12.07
N GLN A 110 0.43 2.29 -12.51
CA GLN A 110 0.14 1.52 -13.72
C GLN A 110 0.57 2.38 -14.91
N GLU A 111 1.53 1.89 -15.69
CA GLU A 111 1.76 2.43 -17.01
C GLU A 111 0.50 2.12 -17.86
N LYS A 112 -0.24 3.15 -18.25
CA LYS A 112 -1.38 2.97 -19.17
C LYS A 112 -0.90 2.23 -20.42
N PRO A 113 -1.58 1.16 -20.82
CA PRO A 113 -1.20 0.40 -22.03
C PRO A 113 -1.21 1.27 -23.31
N GLU A 114 -1.89 2.41 -23.31
CA GLU A 114 -1.92 3.39 -24.42
C GLU A 114 -0.54 3.96 -24.78
N ALA A 115 0.39 4.08 -23.81
CA ALA A 115 1.74 4.55 -24.11
C ALA A 115 2.56 3.49 -24.88
N LYS A 116 2.30 2.20 -24.62
CA LYS A 116 2.94 1.08 -25.34
C LYS A 116 2.38 0.86 -26.74
N GLU A 117 1.08 1.15 -26.97
CA GLU A 117 0.50 1.08 -28.31
C GLU A 117 0.94 2.24 -29.21
N LYS A 118 1.08 3.45 -28.66
CA LYS A 118 1.57 4.61 -29.43
C LYS A 118 3.03 4.44 -29.83
N SER A 119 3.89 3.97 -28.93
CA SER A 119 5.30 3.71 -29.26
C SER A 119 5.48 2.54 -30.25
N LYS A 120 4.61 1.51 -30.19
CA LYS A 120 4.63 0.43 -31.18
C LYS A 120 4.14 0.88 -32.56
N LYS A 121 3.07 1.68 -32.63
CA LYS A 121 2.55 2.22 -33.90
C LYS A 121 3.49 3.25 -34.54
N GLU A 122 4.25 3.97 -33.71
CA GLU A 122 5.26 4.91 -34.21
C GLU A 122 6.50 4.19 -34.76
N SER A 123 6.94 3.10 -34.09
CA SER A 123 8.05 2.28 -34.58
C SER A 123 7.69 1.50 -35.85
N GLU A 124 6.46 0.95 -35.95
CA GLU A 124 5.97 0.26 -37.15
C GLU A 124 5.81 1.21 -38.36
N LYS A 125 5.34 2.45 -38.12
CA LYS A 125 5.28 3.49 -39.19
C LYS A 125 6.67 3.89 -39.67
N ALA A 126 7.62 4.04 -38.76
CA ALA A 126 9.00 4.41 -39.13
C ALA A 126 9.72 3.30 -39.94
N GLU A 127 9.44 2.03 -39.62
CA GLU A 127 9.95 0.90 -40.40
C GLU A 127 9.29 0.74 -41.77
N GLU A 128 8.00 1.05 -41.89
CA GLU A 128 7.28 1.02 -43.17
C GLU A 128 7.71 2.16 -44.12
N GLU A 129 7.98 3.35 -43.57
CA GLU A 129 8.50 4.48 -44.34
C GLU A 129 9.94 4.24 -44.84
N SER A 130 10.78 3.62 -44.02
CA SER A 130 12.15 3.27 -44.42
C SER A 130 12.21 2.17 -45.51
N ARG A 131 11.24 1.27 -45.54
CA ARG A 131 11.12 0.24 -46.61
C ARG A 131 10.61 0.81 -47.94
N LYS A 132 9.78 1.86 -47.91
CA LYS A 132 9.29 2.53 -49.14
C LYS A 132 10.31 3.45 -49.78
N SER A 133 11.33 3.91 -49.06
CA SER A 133 12.39 4.75 -49.60
C SER A 133 13.59 3.98 -50.22
N GLN A 134 13.57 2.64 -50.10
CA GLN A 134 14.63 1.77 -50.68
C GLN A 134 14.15 0.93 -51.87
N SER A 135 13.00 1.26 -52.46
CA SER A 135 12.48 0.56 -53.66
C SER A 135 12.31 1.56 -54.86
#